data_087d6e86669e0a0b400821b266b51348
#
_entry.id   087d6e86669e0a0b400821b266b51348
#
_cell.length_a   1.000
_cell.length_b   1.000
_cell.length_c   1.000
_cell.angle_alpha   90.00
_cell.angle_beta   90.00
_cell.angle_gamma   90.00
#
_symmetry.space_group_name_H-M   'P 1'
#
loop_
_entity.id
_entity.type
_entity.pdbx_description
1 polymer ?
#
loop_
_entity_poly.entity_id
_entity_poly.type
_entity_poly.pdbx_seq_one_letter_code
_entity_poly.pdbx_strand_id
1 'polypeptide(L)'
;MTDVENSMVESYGTEKSVLLAWQKIIQRENPDIIIGYNIFGFDWAFMIERANELKCLTAFRQLSRKTDFDCRIIDTELKVASGTHELKYMKMPGRIQIDLYNQFRKSVNLSSYKLDSVASHYIGDYIKKIECVGDKTIIHSNNLTGLKNSHYICLEIIGNSTDMYKRGKKFKVKNLDKEAKCFEVAATIELSGKKSRWCLAKDDVTPQDIFRLTNQGPAERAIVAKYCIQ
;
A
#
# COMPACT_ATOMS: atom_id res chain seq x y z
N MET A 1 24.95 -2.17 1.67
CA MET A 1 23.84 -1.31 1.22
C MET A 1 22.68 -2.22 0.87
N THR A 2 21.44 -1.85 1.17
CA THR A 2 20.26 -2.63 0.75
C THR A 2 20.03 -2.37 -0.74
N ASP A 3 19.87 -3.41 -1.54
CA ASP A 3 19.60 -3.30 -2.98
C ASP A 3 18.24 -3.91 -3.31
N VAL A 4 17.45 -3.21 -4.10
CA VAL A 4 16.12 -3.64 -4.55
C VAL A 4 16.00 -3.34 -6.05
N GLU A 5 15.71 -4.36 -6.82
CA GLU A 5 15.61 -4.28 -8.28
C GLU A 5 14.64 -3.16 -8.72
N ASN A 6 15.06 -2.37 -9.70
CA ASN A 6 14.31 -1.24 -10.25
C ASN A 6 13.94 -0.14 -9.21
N SER A 7 14.71 -0.03 -8.13
CA SER A 7 14.45 0.94 -7.07
C SER A 7 15.75 1.62 -6.65
N MET A 8 15.68 2.92 -6.40
CA MET A 8 16.78 3.68 -5.80
C MET A 8 16.64 3.64 -4.28
N VAL A 9 17.58 2.99 -3.61
CA VAL A 9 17.58 2.84 -2.15
C VAL A 9 18.76 3.62 -1.58
N GLU A 10 18.47 4.59 -0.72
CA GLU A 10 19.45 5.33 0.06
C GLU A 10 19.45 4.85 1.51
N SER A 11 20.63 4.70 2.08
CA SER A 11 20.81 4.25 3.47
C SER A 11 21.57 5.29 4.27
N TYR A 12 21.12 5.54 5.49
CA TYR A 12 21.68 6.56 6.37
C TYR A 12 22.06 5.97 7.73
N GLY A 13 23.06 6.53 8.37
CA GLY A 13 23.57 6.03 9.66
C GLY A 13 22.70 6.35 10.86
N THR A 14 21.77 7.31 10.75
CA THR A 14 20.88 7.72 11.85
C THR A 14 19.47 7.99 11.35
N GLU A 15 18.48 7.78 12.22
CA GLU A 15 17.08 8.10 11.92
C GLU A 15 16.86 9.59 11.61
N LYS A 16 17.56 10.48 12.32
CA LYS A 16 17.56 11.92 12.01
C LYS A 16 17.97 12.20 10.57
N SER A 17 19.00 11.52 10.09
CA SER A 17 19.46 11.67 8.70
C SER A 17 18.44 11.15 7.70
N VAL A 18 17.73 10.07 8.01
CA VAL A 18 16.64 9.55 7.18
C VAL A 18 15.51 10.57 7.06
N LEU A 19 15.04 11.13 8.17
CA LEU A 19 13.96 12.13 8.16
C LEU A 19 14.33 13.38 7.37
N LEU A 20 15.56 13.89 7.55
CA LEU A 20 16.02 15.06 6.82
C LEU A 20 16.32 14.77 5.34
N ALA A 21 16.75 13.57 5.00
CA ALA A 21 16.90 13.15 3.61
C ALA A 21 15.54 13.04 2.92
N TRP A 22 14.53 12.45 3.58
CA TRP A 22 13.17 12.42 3.06
C TRP A 22 12.61 13.83 2.83
N GLN A 23 12.81 14.75 3.77
CA GLN A 23 12.43 16.15 3.63
C GLN A 23 13.08 16.79 2.39
N LYS A 24 14.38 16.53 2.16
CA LYS A 24 15.13 17.01 0.99
C LYS A 24 14.60 16.40 -0.32
N ILE A 25 14.17 15.14 -0.31
CA ILE A 25 13.54 14.51 -1.47
C ILE A 25 12.27 15.28 -1.84
N ILE A 26 11.40 15.58 -0.88
CA ILE A 26 10.17 16.36 -1.14
C ILE A 26 10.50 17.76 -1.70
N GLN A 27 11.54 18.39 -1.24
CA GLN A 27 11.99 19.68 -1.79
C GLN A 27 12.55 19.54 -3.20
N ARG A 28 13.38 18.54 -3.46
CA ARG A 28 14.02 18.28 -4.76
C ARG A 28 13.01 17.90 -5.83
N GLU A 29 12.18 16.91 -5.56
CA GLU A 29 11.16 16.41 -6.49
C GLU A 29 9.99 17.40 -6.65
N ASN A 30 9.83 18.28 -5.68
CA ASN A 30 8.86 19.38 -5.67
C ASN A 30 7.43 18.98 -6.11
N PRO A 31 6.83 17.93 -5.53
CA PRO A 31 5.53 17.43 -5.94
C PRO A 31 4.43 18.47 -5.69
N ASP A 32 3.45 18.55 -6.60
CA ASP A 32 2.23 19.34 -6.41
C ASP A 32 1.28 18.69 -5.42
N ILE A 33 1.24 17.34 -5.43
CA ILE A 33 0.32 16.53 -4.65
C ILE A 33 1.13 15.50 -3.87
N ILE A 34 0.87 15.42 -2.57
CA ILE A 34 1.31 14.33 -1.69
C ILE A 34 0.07 13.50 -1.37
N ILE A 35 0.09 12.25 -1.78
CA ILE A 35 -1.02 11.34 -1.60
C ILE A 35 -0.58 10.10 -0.82
N GLY A 36 -1.45 9.61 0.06
CA GLY A 36 -1.19 8.39 0.80
C GLY A 36 -2.44 7.82 1.43
N TYR A 37 -2.28 6.80 2.22
CA TYR A 37 -3.37 6.08 2.88
C TYR A 37 -3.21 6.15 4.39
N ASN A 38 -4.14 6.80 5.08
CA ASN A 38 -4.13 7.08 6.52
C ASN A 38 -2.93 7.93 6.99
N ILE A 39 -2.38 8.73 6.10
CA ILE A 39 -1.20 9.55 6.40
C ILE A 39 -1.49 10.63 7.45
N PHE A 40 -2.74 11.10 7.57
CA PHE A 40 -3.13 12.07 8.58
C PHE A 40 -3.39 11.43 9.95
N GLY A 41 -3.77 10.15 9.97
CA GLY A 41 -4.01 9.43 11.21
C GLY A 41 -2.79 8.72 11.77
N PHE A 42 -1.73 8.54 10.98
CA PHE A 42 -0.57 7.75 11.42
C PHE A 42 0.77 8.35 10.98
N ASP A 43 1.07 8.40 9.68
CA ASP A 43 2.43 8.68 9.21
C ASP A 43 2.94 10.05 9.60
N TRP A 44 2.13 11.10 9.43
CA TRP A 44 2.51 12.45 9.84
C TRP A 44 2.71 12.57 11.34
N ALA A 45 1.80 12.02 12.14
CA ALA A 45 1.93 12.03 13.59
C ALA A 45 3.25 11.38 14.01
N PHE A 46 3.53 10.19 13.50
CA PHE A 46 4.77 9.46 13.77
C PHE A 46 6.01 10.27 13.38
N MET A 47 6.09 10.79 12.16
CA MET A 47 7.25 11.54 11.69
C MET A 47 7.47 12.85 12.46
N ILE A 48 6.39 13.56 12.81
CA ILE A 48 6.45 14.78 13.61
C ILE A 48 7.02 14.49 15.01
N GLU A 49 6.52 13.45 15.66
CA GLU A 49 6.96 13.05 16.99
C GLU A 49 8.44 12.61 16.98
N ARG A 50 8.82 11.78 16.01
CA ARG A 50 10.22 11.37 15.87
C ARG A 50 11.14 12.55 15.56
N ALA A 51 10.73 13.47 14.68
CA ALA A 51 11.52 14.67 14.40
C ALA A 51 11.69 15.58 15.64
N ASN A 52 10.68 15.62 16.50
CA ASN A 52 10.74 16.37 17.78
C ASN A 52 11.71 15.70 18.76
N GLU A 53 11.60 14.39 18.99
CA GLU A 53 12.51 13.63 19.85
C GLU A 53 13.99 13.73 19.40
N LEU A 54 14.20 13.67 18.09
CA LEU A 54 15.52 13.78 17.47
C LEU A 54 16.03 15.23 17.34
N LYS A 55 15.30 16.19 17.87
CA LYS A 55 15.61 17.63 17.85
C LYS A 55 15.92 18.15 16.45
N CYS A 56 15.12 17.73 15.47
CA CYS A 56 15.22 18.19 14.09
C CYS A 56 13.90 18.69 13.50
N LEU A 57 12.86 18.88 14.33
CA LEU A 57 11.52 19.25 13.87
C LEU A 57 11.52 20.57 13.09
N THR A 58 12.28 21.57 13.50
CA THR A 58 12.35 22.86 12.78
C THR A 58 12.84 22.67 11.33
N ALA A 59 13.91 21.90 11.12
CA ALA A 59 14.40 21.59 9.78
C ALA A 59 13.41 20.69 9.01
N PHE A 60 12.82 19.70 9.68
CA PHE A 60 11.86 18.78 9.07
C PHE A 60 10.58 19.50 8.59
N ARG A 61 10.16 20.58 9.24
CA ARG A 61 8.98 21.37 8.86
C ARG A 61 9.16 22.20 7.59
N GLN A 62 10.34 22.26 7.00
CA GLN A 62 10.63 23.00 5.78
C GLN A 62 10.17 22.22 4.54
N LEU A 63 8.89 21.93 4.43
CA LEU A 63 8.27 21.17 3.34
C LEU A 63 7.40 22.04 2.41
N SER A 64 7.26 23.33 2.75
CA SER A 64 6.52 24.30 1.93
C SER A 64 7.25 24.60 0.61
N ARG A 65 6.50 25.02 -0.41
CA ARG A 65 7.06 25.66 -1.62
C ARG A 65 7.51 27.09 -1.36
N LYS A 66 6.99 27.72 -0.31
CA LYS A 66 7.46 29.02 0.14
C LYS A 66 8.71 28.83 0.99
N THR A 67 9.84 29.33 0.55
CA THR A 67 11.16 29.15 1.18
C THR A 67 11.25 29.72 2.59
N ASP A 68 10.47 30.78 2.87
CA ASP A 68 10.49 31.47 4.16
C ASP A 68 9.33 31.07 5.08
N PHE A 69 8.73 29.90 4.82
CA PHE A 69 7.56 29.48 5.55
C PHE A 69 7.68 28.05 6.11
N ASP A 70 7.74 27.96 7.42
CA ASP A 70 7.63 26.69 8.13
C ASP A 70 6.20 26.13 8.06
N CYS A 71 6.08 24.86 7.74
CA CYS A 71 4.77 24.20 7.76
C CYS A 71 4.19 24.18 9.16
N ARG A 72 2.92 24.57 9.31
CA ARG A 72 2.20 24.48 10.59
C ARG A 72 1.74 23.04 10.80
N ILE A 73 1.91 22.56 12.03
CA ILE A 73 1.31 21.31 12.46
C ILE A 73 -0.16 21.60 12.76
N ILE A 74 -1.03 20.82 12.14
CA ILE A 74 -2.47 20.82 12.40
C ILE A 74 -2.77 19.57 13.21
N ASP A 75 -3.44 19.76 14.32
CA ASP A 75 -3.95 18.71 15.20
C ASP A 75 -5.46 18.95 15.34
N THR A 76 -6.27 18.05 14.85
CA THR A 76 -7.72 18.21 14.73
C THR A 76 -8.45 16.88 14.73
N GLU A 77 -9.75 16.91 14.85
CA GLU A 77 -10.62 15.74 14.79
C GLU A 77 -11.48 15.74 13.53
N LEU A 78 -11.62 14.58 12.91
CA LEU A 78 -12.60 14.31 11.86
C LEU A 78 -13.75 13.51 12.45
N LYS A 79 -14.96 14.11 12.47
CA LYS A 79 -16.19 13.42 12.87
C LYS A 79 -16.92 12.90 11.64
N VAL A 80 -17.07 11.60 11.56
CA VAL A 80 -17.79 10.90 10.48
C VAL A 80 -18.76 9.87 11.09
N ALA A 81 -19.67 9.33 10.31
CA ALA A 81 -20.68 8.36 10.79
C ALA A 81 -20.06 7.16 11.54
N SER A 82 -18.83 6.78 11.18
CA SER A 82 -18.09 5.67 11.79
C SER A 82 -17.30 6.05 13.07
N GLY A 83 -17.41 7.29 13.56
CA GLY A 83 -16.74 7.76 14.78
C GLY A 83 -15.86 9.00 14.59
N THR A 84 -15.17 9.38 15.67
CA THR A 84 -14.23 10.49 15.68
C THR A 84 -12.81 9.96 15.44
N HIS A 85 -12.06 10.65 14.60
CA HIS A 85 -10.67 10.29 14.23
C HIS A 85 -9.77 11.48 14.44
N GLU A 86 -8.72 11.28 15.21
CA GLU A 86 -7.65 12.27 15.38
C GLU A 86 -6.83 12.36 14.09
N LEU A 87 -6.56 13.57 13.64
CA LEU A 87 -5.77 13.87 12.46
C LEU A 87 -4.65 14.81 12.83
N LYS A 88 -3.41 14.40 12.55
CA LYS A 88 -2.23 15.22 12.78
C LYS A 88 -1.39 15.28 11.50
N TYR A 89 -1.22 16.47 10.95
CA TYR A 89 -0.50 16.66 9.70
C TYR A 89 0.13 18.03 9.60
N MET A 90 0.98 18.22 8.60
CA MET A 90 1.58 19.53 8.33
C MET A 90 0.84 20.24 7.20
N LYS A 91 0.38 21.47 7.46
CA LYS A 91 -0.13 22.33 6.39
C LYS A 91 1.03 22.88 5.58
N MET A 92 1.09 22.50 4.29
CA MET A 92 2.17 22.83 3.36
C MET A 92 1.68 23.81 2.30
N PRO A 93 1.88 25.13 2.44
CA PRO A 93 1.55 26.08 1.39
C PRO A 93 2.22 25.74 0.05
N GLY A 94 1.42 25.71 -1.01
CA GLY A 94 1.87 25.36 -2.36
C GLY A 94 1.87 23.87 -2.68
N ARG A 95 1.40 22.99 -1.76
CA ARG A 95 1.20 21.55 -2.02
C ARG A 95 -0.16 21.10 -1.54
N ILE A 96 -0.78 20.22 -2.30
CA ILE A 96 -2.03 19.56 -1.91
C ILE A 96 -1.70 18.23 -1.23
N GLN A 97 -2.38 17.91 -0.14
CA GLN A 97 -2.27 16.61 0.52
C GLN A 97 -3.62 15.89 0.44
N ILE A 98 -3.59 14.62 0.03
CA ILE A 98 -4.77 13.77 -0.10
C ILE A 98 -4.56 12.51 0.72
N ASP A 99 -5.41 12.33 1.73
CA ASP A 99 -5.48 11.07 2.49
C ASP A 99 -6.64 10.22 1.96
N LEU A 100 -6.31 9.18 1.21
CA LEU A 100 -7.29 8.29 0.60
C LEU A 100 -8.14 7.53 1.64
N TYR A 101 -7.61 7.23 2.82
CA TYR A 101 -8.38 6.59 3.88
C TYR A 101 -9.60 7.44 4.27
N ASN A 102 -9.38 8.72 4.50
CA ASN A 102 -10.45 9.65 4.83
C ASN A 102 -11.41 9.88 3.66
N GLN A 103 -10.89 9.89 2.44
CA GLN A 103 -11.71 10.02 1.23
C GLN A 103 -12.64 8.83 1.05
N PHE A 104 -12.14 7.60 1.16
CA PHE A 104 -12.97 6.40 1.05
C PHE A 104 -14.03 6.33 2.15
N ARG A 105 -13.70 6.68 3.37
CA ARG A 105 -14.66 6.70 4.50
C ARG A 105 -15.81 7.69 4.29
N LYS A 106 -15.59 8.78 3.58
CA LYS A 106 -16.63 9.77 3.26
C LYS A 106 -17.47 9.39 2.07
N SER A 107 -16.90 8.76 1.06
CA SER A 107 -17.51 8.58 -0.26
C SER A 107 -17.98 7.17 -0.56
N VAL A 108 -17.50 6.17 0.16
CA VAL A 108 -17.81 4.76 -0.13
C VAL A 108 -18.20 4.01 1.14
N ASN A 109 -19.25 3.20 1.06
CA ASN A 109 -19.68 2.35 2.17
C ASN A 109 -19.05 0.96 2.01
N LEU A 110 -18.02 0.68 2.79
CA LEU A 110 -17.31 -0.60 2.83
C LEU A 110 -17.42 -1.22 4.22
N SER A 111 -17.37 -2.54 4.29
CA SER A 111 -17.35 -3.27 5.57
C SER A 111 -16.04 -3.08 6.34
N SER A 112 -14.97 -2.75 5.65
CA SER A 112 -13.66 -2.45 6.22
C SER A 112 -12.90 -1.45 5.37
N TYR A 113 -12.23 -0.50 6.03
CA TYR A 113 -11.37 0.50 5.39
C TYR A 113 -9.88 0.23 5.59
N LYS A 114 -9.50 -0.99 5.98
CA LYS A 114 -8.09 -1.41 5.96
C LYS A 114 -7.59 -1.37 4.52
N LEU A 115 -6.34 -0.98 4.32
CA LEU A 115 -5.75 -0.84 2.98
C LEU A 115 -5.96 -2.11 2.13
N ASP A 116 -5.74 -3.29 2.73
CA ASP A 116 -5.92 -4.56 2.03
C ASP A 116 -7.37 -4.79 1.58
N SER A 117 -8.34 -4.42 2.41
CA SER A 117 -9.77 -4.55 2.09
C SER A 117 -10.17 -3.59 0.97
N VAL A 118 -9.68 -2.36 1.01
CA VAL A 118 -9.93 -1.38 -0.05
C VAL A 118 -9.23 -1.78 -1.34
N ALA A 119 -7.97 -2.21 -1.27
CA ALA A 119 -7.23 -2.69 -2.42
C ALA A 119 -7.91 -3.90 -3.07
N SER A 120 -8.33 -4.89 -2.29
CA SER A 120 -9.06 -6.05 -2.81
C SER A 120 -10.43 -5.70 -3.41
N HIS A 121 -11.09 -4.65 -2.90
CA HIS A 121 -12.34 -4.19 -3.45
C HIS A 121 -12.17 -3.57 -4.85
N TYR A 122 -11.15 -2.72 -5.04
CA TYR A 122 -10.95 -1.97 -6.29
C TYR A 122 -10.05 -2.69 -7.29
N ILE A 123 -9.11 -3.52 -6.84
CA ILE A 123 -8.20 -4.27 -7.70
C ILE A 123 -8.63 -5.73 -7.69
N GLY A 124 -9.47 -6.07 -8.64
CA GLY A 124 -10.02 -7.39 -8.82
C GLY A 124 -11.16 -7.37 -9.84
N ASP A 125 -11.49 -8.54 -10.37
CA ASP A 125 -12.57 -8.68 -11.35
C ASP A 125 -13.12 -10.11 -11.39
N TYR A 126 -14.27 -10.28 -12.01
CA TYR A 126 -14.89 -11.57 -12.18
C TYR A 126 -14.07 -12.49 -13.08
N ILE A 127 -13.97 -13.74 -12.67
CA ILE A 127 -13.32 -14.80 -13.44
C ILE A 127 -14.30 -15.24 -14.53
N LYS A 128 -13.87 -15.18 -15.79
CA LYS A 128 -14.65 -15.59 -16.95
C LYS A 128 -14.47 -17.06 -17.28
N LYS A 129 -13.22 -17.51 -17.19
CA LYS A 129 -12.83 -18.89 -17.52
C LYS A 129 -11.59 -19.25 -16.71
N ILE A 130 -11.48 -20.51 -16.35
CA ILE A 130 -10.24 -21.11 -15.85
C ILE A 130 -9.85 -22.29 -16.73
N GLU A 131 -8.56 -22.47 -16.93
CA GLU A 131 -7.99 -23.61 -17.66
C GLU A 131 -6.90 -24.23 -16.80
N CYS A 132 -7.08 -25.48 -16.41
CA CYS A 132 -6.06 -26.22 -15.68
C CYS A 132 -5.13 -26.92 -16.67
N VAL A 133 -3.83 -26.63 -16.57
CA VAL A 133 -2.77 -27.22 -17.40
C VAL A 133 -1.71 -27.79 -16.47
N GLY A 134 -1.78 -29.09 -16.23
CA GLY A 134 -0.92 -29.76 -15.26
C GLY A 134 -1.15 -29.24 -13.83
N ASP A 135 -0.09 -28.72 -13.22
CA ASP A 135 -0.08 -28.16 -11.85
C ASP A 135 -0.38 -26.65 -11.81
N LYS A 136 -0.76 -26.07 -12.94
CA LYS A 136 -1.04 -24.64 -13.09
C LYS A 136 -2.48 -24.39 -13.49
N THR A 137 -2.97 -23.19 -13.17
CA THR A 137 -4.26 -22.69 -13.66
C THR A 137 -4.07 -21.36 -14.35
N ILE A 138 -4.61 -21.24 -15.56
CA ILE A 138 -4.74 -19.99 -16.30
C ILE A 138 -6.11 -19.40 -15.96
N ILE A 139 -6.11 -18.16 -15.52
CA ILE A 139 -7.33 -17.41 -15.12
C ILE A 139 -7.57 -16.30 -16.14
N HIS A 140 -8.74 -16.31 -16.76
CA HIS A 140 -9.20 -15.28 -17.70
C HIS A 140 -10.13 -14.29 -16.99
N SER A 141 -9.90 -12.99 -17.18
CA SER A 141 -10.68 -11.92 -16.60
C SER A 141 -10.65 -10.68 -17.50
N ASN A 142 -11.75 -9.93 -17.55
CA ASN A 142 -11.87 -8.79 -18.46
C ASN A 142 -11.01 -7.61 -18.05
N ASN A 143 -10.84 -7.40 -16.75
CA ASN A 143 -10.08 -6.29 -16.19
C ASN A 143 -8.91 -6.80 -15.32
N LEU A 144 -7.71 -6.50 -15.75
CA LEU A 144 -6.45 -6.82 -15.06
C LEU A 144 -5.72 -5.55 -14.60
N THR A 145 -6.44 -4.42 -14.51
CA THR A 145 -5.87 -3.14 -14.07
C THR A 145 -5.37 -3.26 -12.63
N GLY A 146 -4.15 -2.77 -12.40
CA GLY A 146 -3.49 -2.83 -11.10
C GLY A 146 -2.78 -4.16 -10.80
N LEU A 147 -3.03 -5.22 -11.60
CA LEU A 147 -2.32 -6.49 -11.45
C LEU A 147 -0.95 -6.44 -12.13
N LYS A 148 0.04 -7.05 -11.49
CA LYS A 148 1.42 -7.20 -12.01
C LYS A 148 1.91 -8.62 -11.77
N ASN A 149 2.91 -9.04 -12.52
CA ASN A 149 3.65 -10.28 -12.22
C ASN A 149 4.22 -10.21 -10.80
N SER A 150 4.24 -11.33 -10.13
CA SER A 150 4.66 -11.50 -8.74
C SER A 150 3.72 -10.94 -7.66
N HIS A 151 2.65 -10.24 -8.00
CA HIS A 151 1.59 -9.94 -7.05
C HIS A 151 0.93 -11.21 -6.54
N TYR A 152 0.30 -11.11 -5.37
CA TYR A 152 -0.55 -12.17 -4.82
C TYR A 152 -2.01 -11.82 -5.02
N ILE A 153 -2.83 -12.83 -5.25
CA ILE A 153 -4.28 -12.72 -5.32
C ILE A 153 -4.94 -13.74 -4.39
N CYS A 154 -6.14 -13.41 -3.96
CA CYS A 154 -7.10 -14.34 -3.40
C CYS A 154 -8.26 -14.53 -4.37
N LEU A 155 -9.01 -15.60 -4.16
CA LEU A 155 -10.23 -15.89 -4.93
C LEU A 155 -11.43 -15.83 -4.01
N GLU A 156 -12.47 -15.15 -4.47
CA GLU A 156 -13.78 -15.05 -3.83
C GLU A 156 -14.79 -15.88 -4.60
N ILE A 157 -15.57 -16.66 -3.89
CA ILE A 157 -16.70 -17.42 -4.42
C ILE A 157 -17.98 -16.67 -4.06
N ILE A 158 -18.73 -16.28 -5.06
CA ILE A 158 -19.91 -15.44 -4.92
C ILE A 158 -21.17 -16.31 -5.04
N GLY A 159 -21.87 -16.43 -3.92
CA GLY A 159 -23.15 -17.11 -3.80
C GLY A 159 -24.16 -16.17 -3.13
N ASN A 160 -24.95 -16.70 -2.21
CA ASN A 160 -25.80 -15.89 -1.32
C ASN A 160 -24.96 -15.07 -0.33
N SER A 161 -23.76 -15.55 0.00
CA SER A 161 -22.66 -14.83 0.66
C SER A 161 -21.43 -14.84 -0.23
N THR A 162 -20.46 -14.00 0.09
CA THR A 162 -19.13 -14.04 -0.53
C THR A 162 -18.17 -14.76 0.41
N ASP A 163 -17.65 -15.88 -0.05
CA ASP A 163 -16.72 -16.71 0.72
C ASP A 163 -15.33 -16.73 0.08
N MET A 164 -14.30 -16.75 0.90
CA MET A 164 -12.93 -16.85 0.43
C MET A 164 -12.60 -18.30 0.04
N TYR A 165 -12.13 -18.49 -1.20
CA TYR A 165 -11.65 -19.80 -1.65
C TYR A 165 -10.51 -20.32 -0.80
N LYS A 166 -10.61 -21.58 -0.35
CA LYS A 166 -9.61 -22.23 0.52
C LYS A 166 -9.17 -21.34 1.69
N ARG A 167 -10.14 -20.70 2.38
CA ARG A 167 -9.93 -19.81 3.54
C ARG A 167 -8.98 -18.63 3.25
N GLY A 168 -9.03 -18.05 2.05
CA GLY A 168 -8.20 -16.92 1.68
C GLY A 168 -6.77 -17.31 1.27
N LYS A 169 -6.56 -18.54 0.81
CA LYS A 169 -5.27 -18.95 0.24
C LYS A 169 -4.83 -17.98 -0.85
N LYS A 170 -3.61 -17.49 -0.75
CA LYS A 170 -3.00 -16.58 -1.70
C LYS A 170 -2.29 -17.34 -2.83
N PHE A 171 -2.39 -16.79 -4.02
CA PHE A 171 -1.78 -17.36 -5.22
C PHE A 171 -0.90 -16.32 -5.89
N LYS A 172 0.34 -16.65 -6.19
CA LYS A 172 1.28 -15.76 -6.86
C LYS A 172 0.99 -15.71 -8.34
N VAL A 173 0.82 -14.51 -8.87
CA VAL A 173 0.60 -14.24 -10.30
C VAL A 173 1.87 -14.43 -11.09
N LYS A 174 1.77 -15.16 -12.20
CA LYS A 174 2.83 -15.37 -13.19
C LYS A 174 2.26 -15.17 -14.59
N ASN A 175 3.14 -14.90 -15.55
CA ASN A 175 2.80 -14.84 -16.97
C ASN A 175 1.53 -14.01 -17.25
N LEU A 176 1.50 -12.77 -16.68
CA LEU A 176 0.40 -11.84 -16.89
C LEU A 176 0.41 -11.36 -18.33
N ASP A 177 -0.65 -11.67 -19.07
CA ASP A 177 -0.91 -11.21 -20.43
C ASP A 177 -2.16 -10.31 -20.44
N LYS A 178 -1.94 -9.01 -20.63
CA LYS A 178 -3.03 -8.02 -20.64
C LYS A 178 -3.81 -8.02 -21.97
N GLU A 179 -3.20 -8.44 -23.07
CA GLU A 179 -3.84 -8.52 -24.39
C GLU A 179 -4.74 -9.75 -24.44
N ALA A 180 -4.23 -10.91 -24.04
CA ALA A 180 -5.02 -12.12 -23.89
C ALA A 180 -5.96 -12.09 -22.67
N LYS A 181 -5.87 -11.08 -21.83
CA LYS A 181 -6.67 -10.91 -20.61
C LYS A 181 -6.62 -12.11 -19.67
N CYS A 182 -5.42 -12.64 -19.45
CA CYS A 182 -5.22 -13.80 -18.59
C CYS A 182 -3.93 -13.69 -17.77
N PHE A 183 -3.82 -14.56 -16.78
CA PHE A 183 -2.62 -14.76 -15.97
C PHE A 183 -2.59 -16.18 -15.43
N GLU A 184 -1.40 -16.65 -15.05
CA GLU A 184 -1.19 -17.98 -14.49
C GLU A 184 -0.97 -17.93 -12.98
N VAL A 185 -1.39 -19.00 -12.31
CA VAL A 185 -1.03 -19.31 -10.94
C VAL A 185 -0.53 -20.75 -10.82
N ALA A 186 0.51 -20.96 -10.00
CA ALA A 186 1.11 -22.28 -9.80
C ALA A 186 0.27 -23.08 -8.76
N ALA A 187 -0.93 -23.45 -9.14
CA ALA A 187 -1.85 -24.28 -8.35
C ALA A 187 -3.01 -24.76 -9.22
N THR A 188 -3.52 -25.93 -8.94
CA THR A 188 -4.80 -26.39 -9.50
C THR A 188 -5.95 -25.76 -8.73
N ILE A 189 -6.81 -25.03 -9.45
CA ILE A 189 -7.96 -24.32 -8.91
C ILE A 189 -9.24 -24.91 -9.49
N GLU A 190 -10.15 -25.31 -8.62
CA GLU A 190 -11.45 -25.83 -8.98
C GLU A 190 -12.55 -24.94 -8.38
N LEU A 191 -13.28 -24.24 -9.23
CA LEU A 191 -14.35 -23.30 -8.83
C LEU A 191 -15.75 -23.90 -8.96
N SER A 192 -15.87 -25.15 -9.41
CA SER A 192 -17.15 -25.90 -9.51
C SER A 192 -18.27 -25.14 -10.22
N GLY A 193 -17.93 -24.33 -11.25
CA GLY A 193 -18.91 -23.52 -12.00
C GLY A 193 -19.52 -22.35 -11.23
N LYS A 194 -19.09 -22.09 -10.00
CA LYS A 194 -19.59 -20.97 -9.20
C LYS A 194 -19.07 -19.63 -9.71
N LYS A 195 -19.90 -18.60 -9.65
CA LYS A 195 -19.48 -17.24 -9.93
C LYS A 195 -18.34 -16.88 -8.98
N SER A 196 -17.23 -16.42 -9.53
CA SER A 196 -16.02 -16.20 -8.75
C SER A 196 -15.32 -14.92 -9.21
N ARG A 197 -14.54 -14.33 -8.31
CA ARG A 197 -13.76 -13.12 -8.53
C ARG A 197 -12.35 -13.33 -8.02
N TRP A 198 -11.36 -12.80 -8.72
CA TRP A 198 -10.03 -12.63 -8.16
C TRP A 198 -9.92 -11.23 -7.53
N CYS A 199 -9.17 -11.10 -6.47
CA CYS A 199 -8.88 -9.82 -5.83
C CYS A 199 -7.41 -9.77 -5.38
N LEU A 200 -6.85 -8.56 -5.40
CA LEU A 200 -5.48 -8.35 -4.97
C LEU A 200 -5.33 -8.74 -3.49
N ALA A 201 -4.27 -9.47 -3.19
CA ALA A 201 -3.89 -9.80 -1.82
C ALA A 201 -2.49 -9.25 -1.54
N LYS A 202 -2.28 -8.75 -0.33
CA LYS A 202 -0.98 -8.29 0.12
C LYS A 202 -0.05 -9.48 0.41
N ASP A 203 1.26 -9.28 0.27
CA ASP A 203 2.27 -10.26 0.68
C ASP A 203 2.16 -10.60 2.18
N ASP A 204 2.59 -11.81 2.54
CA ASP A 204 2.57 -12.30 3.92
C ASP A 204 3.80 -11.81 4.70
N VAL A 205 3.95 -10.49 4.84
CA VAL A 205 4.96 -9.90 5.73
C VAL A 205 4.24 -9.32 6.94
N THR A 206 4.43 -9.96 8.09
CA THR A 206 3.82 -9.53 9.34
C THR A 206 4.61 -8.38 9.98
N PRO A 207 4.02 -7.58 10.90
CA PRO A 207 4.78 -6.61 11.68
C PRO A 207 5.98 -7.22 12.44
N GLN A 208 5.84 -8.43 12.92
CA GLN A 208 6.93 -9.17 13.59
C GLN A 208 8.07 -9.50 12.60
N ASP A 209 7.72 -9.86 11.34
CA ASP A 209 8.73 -10.08 10.31
C ASP A 209 9.43 -8.78 9.94
N ILE A 210 8.72 -7.66 9.86
CA ILE A 210 9.33 -6.35 9.60
C ILE A 210 10.37 -6.04 10.67
N PHE A 211 10.01 -6.15 11.95
CA PHE A 211 10.97 -5.90 13.05
C PHE A 211 12.17 -6.86 13.01
N ARG A 212 11.93 -8.14 12.80
CA ARG A 212 12.98 -9.16 12.73
C ARG A 212 13.92 -8.90 11.56
N LEU A 213 13.38 -8.72 10.34
CA LEU A 213 14.16 -8.55 9.11
C LEU A 213 14.91 -7.21 9.07
N THR A 214 14.34 -6.14 9.61
CA THR A 214 14.99 -4.83 9.65
C THR A 214 16.27 -4.83 10.49
N ASN A 215 16.31 -5.67 11.55
CA ASN A 215 17.46 -5.80 12.44
C ASN A 215 18.53 -6.78 11.94
N GLN A 216 18.33 -7.41 10.80
CA GLN A 216 19.25 -8.36 10.18
C GLN A 216 20.13 -7.68 9.10
N GLY A 217 20.68 -8.47 8.19
CA GLY A 217 21.57 -8.01 7.13
C GLY A 217 20.90 -7.23 6.00
N PRO A 218 21.67 -6.77 5.01
CA PRO A 218 21.15 -6.03 3.86
C PRO A 218 20.15 -6.83 3.01
N ALA A 219 20.35 -8.15 2.90
CA ALA A 219 19.46 -9.03 2.13
C ALA A 219 18.06 -9.12 2.76
N GLU A 220 17.98 -9.23 4.07
CA GLU A 220 16.72 -9.29 4.82
C GLU A 220 16.01 -7.93 4.80
N ARG A 221 16.75 -6.84 4.92
CA ARG A 221 16.18 -5.48 4.75
C ARG A 221 15.65 -5.25 3.34
N ALA A 222 16.25 -5.87 2.31
CA ALA A 222 15.73 -5.80 0.94
C ALA A 222 14.33 -6.41 0.82
N ILE A 223 14.01 -7.46 1.59
CA ILE A 223 12.66 -8.05 1.63
C ILE A 223 11.65 -7.02 2.15
N VAL A 224 11.99 -6.33 3.25
CA VAL A 224 11.12 -5.28 3.83
C VAL A 224 10.97 -4.10 2.85
N ALA A 225 12.06 -3.64 2.25
CA ALA A 225 12.03 -2.56 1.26
C ALA A 225 11.14 -2.92 0.06
N LYS A 226 11.28 -4.14 -0.49
CA LYS A 226 10.43 -4.64 -1.58
C LYS A 226 8.95 -4.67 -1.19
N TYR A 227 8.64 -5.13 0.02
CA TYR A 227 7.28 -5.13 0.55
C TYR A 227 6.70 -3.71 0.66
N CYS A 228 7.50 -2.72 1.04
CA CYS A 228 7.07 -1.31 1.14
C CYS A 228 6.84 -0.64 -0.23
N ILE A 229 7.47 -1.16 -1.30
CA ILE A 229 7.36 -0.61 -2.66
C ILE A 229 6.15 -1.20 -3.42
N GLN A 230 5.65 -2.35 -3.02
CA GLN A 230 4.48 -3.00 -3.63
C GLN A 230 3.18 -2.26 -3.31
#